data_f6a864cb11682ff707602706e3b5cee3
#
_entry.id   f6a864cb11682ff707602706e3b5cee3
#
_cell.length_a   1.000
_cell.length_b   1.000
_cell.length_c   1.000
_cell.angle_alpha   90.00
_cell.angle_beta   90.00
_cell.angle_gamma   90.00
#
_symmetry.space_group_name_H-M   'P 1'
#
loop_
_entity.id
_entity.type
_entity.pdbx_description
1 polymer ?
#
loop_
_entity_poly.entity_id
_entity_poly.type
_entity_poly.pdbx_seq_one_letter_code
_entity_poly.pdbx_strand_id
1 'polypeptide(L)'
;MALLDATDVTKRFSGITALDAVTMQVDDGESVGLIGPNGAGKTTFFNCLLGLTRPDGGTVRFAGVDITRAPVYRRARAGIGRTFQRMELFSGMTVREHLLVAERSRLGTGRFWKDVLNLSAPSAEEQARAAATLALLRLDDVADAPIEALSLGRGRLVEVGRALMTEPKLLLLDEPSSGLDAAETAALADTLRTVQSHRATAVLLVEHDVEFVRNFATRLYVLDFGTLIAAGPTREVLDSTEVRRAYLGGSV
;
A
#
# COMPACT_ATOMS: atom_id res chain seq x y z
N MET A 1 -1.51 1.29 20.73
CA MET A 1 -2.58 2.22 20.27
C MET A 1 -2.59 2.11 18.76
N ALA A 2 -3.71 1.80 18.14
CA ALA A 2 -3.75 1.58 16.71
C ALA A 2 -3.27 2.81 15.94
N LEU A 3 -2.38 2.59 14.96
CA LEU A 3 -1.92 3.62 14.02
C LEU A 3 -3.07 4.02 13.08
N LEU A 4 -3.76 3.02 12.52
CA LEU A 4 -4.98 3.21 11.75
C LEU A 4 -6.14 2.52 12.46
N ASP A 5 -7.26 3.23 12.61
CA ASP A 5 -8.50 2.70 13.19
C ASP A 5 -9.67 3.11 12.29
N ALA A 6 -10.25 2.13 11.63
CA ALA A 6 -11.46 2.27 10.81
C ALA A 6 -12.60 1.55 11.53
N THR A 7 -13.61 2.30 11.97
CA THR A 7 -14.73 1.77 12.76
C THR A 7 -16.03 1.95 12.02
N ASP A 8 -16.77 0.84 11.81
CA ASP A 8 -18.11 0.76 11.21
C ASP A 8 -18.23 1.45 9.85
N VAL A 9 -17.16 1.36 9.05
CA VAL A 9 -17.09 2.01 7.73
C VAL A 9 -18.15 1.44 6.81
N THR A 10 -19.08 2.28 6.40
CA THR A 10 -20.21 1.93 5.52
C THR A 10 -20.14 2.75 4.24
N LYS A 11 -20.35 2.08 3.08
CA LYS A 11 -20.39 2.74 1.78
C LYS A 11 -21.48 2.14 0.89
N ARG A 12 -22.27 3.01 0.29
CA ARG A 12 -23.34 2.64 -0.64
C ARG A 12 -23.17 3.34 -1.99
N PHE A 13 -23.46 2.64 -3.06
CA PHE A 13 -23.48 3.18 -4.42
C PHE A 13 -24.80 2.80 -5.10
N SER A 14 -25.59 3.80 -5.47
CA SER A 14 -26.84 3.59 -6.25
C SER A 14 -27.72 2.44 -5.74
N GLY A 15 -27.88 2.34 -4.42
CA GLY A 15 -28.70 1.30 -3.77
C GLY A 15 -27.96 0.00 -3.43
N ILE A 16 -26.72 -0.18 -3.86
CA ILE A 16 -25.88 -1.33 -3.49
C ILE A 16 -25.02 -0.95 -2.29
N THR A 17 -25.07 -1.74 -1.23
CA THR A 17 -24.17 -1.61 -0.08
C THR A 17 -22.86 -2.30 -0.43
N ALA A 18 -21.82 -1.50 -0.68
CA ALA A 18 -20.48 -2.01 -1.02
C ALA A 18 -19.64 -2.30 0.23
N LEU A 19 -19.95 -1.62 1.35
CA LEU A 19 -19.37 -1.86 2.68
C LEU A 19 -20.46 -1.70 3.71
N ASP A 20 -20.55 -2.63 4.64
CA ASP A 20 -21.53 -2.65 5.72
C ASP A 20 -20.81 -2.79 7.08
N ALA A 21 -20.66 -1.64 7.77
CA ALA A 21 -20.05 -1.53 9.09
C ALA A 21 -18.68 -2.25 9.24
N VAL A 22 -17.79 -2.08 8.26
CA VAL A 22 -16.46 -2.72 8.29
C VAL A 22 -15.57 -2.05 9.31
N THR A 23 -15.03 -2.86 10.26
CA THR A 23 -14.11 -2.41 11.30
C THR A 23 -12.75 -3.08 11.14
N MET A 24 -11.67 -2.28 11.09
CA MET A 24 -10.29 -2.76 10.93
C MET A 24 -9.32 -1.85 11.68
N GLN A 25 -8.28 -2.44 12.22
CA GLN A 25 -7.18 -1.73 12.89
C GLN A 25 -5.84 -2.20 12.35
N VAL A 26 -4.88 -1.27 12.32
CA VAL A 26 -3.46 -1.53 12.03
C VAL A 26 -2.63 -0.88 13.12
N ASP A 27 -1.78 -1.65 13.78
CA ASP A 27 -0.86 -1.14 14.80
C ASP A 27 0.45 -0.62 14.17
N ASP A 28 1.23 0.15 14.95
CA ASP A 28 2.53 0.64 14.50
C ASP A 28 3.45 -0.54 14.11
N GLY A 29 4.08 -0.45 12.95
CA GLY A 29 5.01 -1.45 12.44
C GLY A 29 4.38 -2.81 12.09
N GLU A 30 3.05 -2.93 12.12
CA GLU A 30 2.35 -4.18 11.82
C GLU A 30 2.21 -4.43 10.32
N SER A 31 2.22 -5.71 9.91
CA SER A 31 1.84 -6.16 8.57
C SER A 31 0.45 -6.78 8.58
N VAL A 32 -0.49 -6.12 7.92
CA VAL A 32 -1.90 -6.52 7.86
C VAL A 32 -2.30 -6.83 6.43
N GLY A 33 -2.99 -7.95 6.23
CA GLY A 33 -3.60 -8.32 4.97
C GLY A 33 -5.12 -8.06 4.97
N LEU A 34 -5.64 -7.62 3.84
CA LEU A 34 -7.07 -7.58 3.54
C LEU A 34 -7.32 -8.44 2.31
N ILE A 35 -8.01 -9.55 2.48
CA ILE A 35 -8.36 -10.47 1.40
C ILE A 35 -9.87 -10.60 1.24
N GLY A 36 -10.29 -11.23 0.15
CA GLY A 36 -11.69 -11.48 -0.16
C GLY A 36 -11.88 -11.74 -1.66
N PRO A 37 -12.98 -12.35 -2.08
CA PRO A 37 -13.29 -12.58 -3.49
C PRO A 37 -13.42 -11.26 -4.27
N ASN A 38 -13.49 -11.37 -5.60
CA ASN A 38 -13.77 -10.22 -6.44
C ASN A 38 -15.16 -9.66 -6.14
N GLY A 39 -15.27 -8.35 -6.01
CA GLY A 39 -16.52 -7.70 -5.60
C GLY A 39 -16.78 -7.67 -4.09
N ALA A 40 -15.91 -8.24 -3.24
CA ALA A 40 -16.08 -8.24 -1.79
C ALA A 40 -16.04 -6.85 -1.13
N GLY A 41 -15.65 -5.79 -1.85
CA GLY A 41 -15.58 -4.43 -1.31
C GLY A 41 -14.16 -3.95 -0.94
N LYS A 42 -13.12 -4.78 -1.13
CA LYS A 42 -11.71 -4.46 -0.77
C LYS A 42 -11.26 -3.11 -1.32
N THR A 43 -11.36 -2.90 -2.63
CA THR A 43 -10.96 -1.64 -3.28
C THR A 43 -11.79 -0.45 -2.78
N THR A 44 -13.08 -0.64 -2.49
CA THR A 44 -13.94 0.39 -1.92
C THR A 44 -13.46 0.78 -0.52
N PHE A 45 -13.16 -0.21 0.34
CA PHE A 45 -12.64 0.04 1.67
C PHE A 45 -11.28 0.74 1.62
N PHE A 46 -10.37 0.25 0.79
CA PHE A 46 -9.06 0.85 0.56
C PHE A 46 -9.17 2.33 0.11
N ASN A 47 -10.09 2.61 -0.82
CA ASN A 47 -10.38 3.98 -1.27
C ASN A 47 -10.98 4.85 -0.16
N CYS A 48 -11.75 4.28 0.76
CA CYS A 48 -12.21 5.00 1.96
C CYS A 48 -11.04 5.35 2.89
N LEU A 49 -10.07 4.44 3.09
CA LEU A 49 -8.88 4.70 3.89
C LEU A 49 -7.99 5.77 3.26
N LEU A 50 -7.88 5.81 1.94
CA LEU A 50 -7.12 6.81 1.19
C LEU A 50 -7.81 8.18 1.09
N GLY A 51 -9.13 8.25 1.30
CA GLY A 51 -9.92 9.46 1.09
C GLY A 51 -10.27 9.75 -0.37
N LEU A 52 -10.12 8.76 -1.25
CA LEU A 52 -10.59 8.79 -2.64
C LEU A 52 -12.11 8.65 -2.71
N THR A 53 -12.66 7.85 -1.80
CA THR A 53 -14.09 7.67 -1.60
C THR A 53 -14.45 8.06 -0.17
N ARG A 54 -15.47 8.90 -0.01
CA ARG A 54 -15.97 9.25 1.31
C ARG A 54 -16.93 8.17 1.79
N PRO A 55 -16.75 7.61 3.00
CA PRO A 55 -17.72 6.70 3.59
C PRO A 55 -19.03 7.44 3.90
N ASP A 56 -20.14 6.72 3.87
CA ASP A 56 -21.47 7.23 4.21
C ASP A 56 -21.75 7.10 5.71
N GLY A 57 -21.07 6.15 6.39
CA GLY A 57 -21.11 5.93 7.83
C GLY A 57 -19.77 5.48 8.39
N GLY A 58 -19.63 5.49 9.71
CA GLY A 58 -18.42 5.13 10.40
C GLY A 58 -17.33 6.21 10.43
N THR A 59 -16.17 5.86 10.98
CA THR A 59 -15.04 6.78 11.15
C THR A 59 -13.73 6.13 10.74
N VAL A 60 -12.78 6.94 10.25
CA VAL A 60 -11.40 6.55 9.98
C VAL A 60 -10.48 7.47 10.78
N ARG A 61 -9.68 6.91 11.66
CA ARG A 61 -8.67 7.62 12.46
C ARG A 61 -7.28 7.18 12.09
N PHE A 62 -6.34 8.09 12.07
CA PHE A 62 -4.93 7.84 11.82
C PHE A 62 -4.08 8.56 12.87
N ALA A 63 -3.22 7.82 13.56
CA ALA A 63 -2.44 8.33 14.70
C ALA A 63 -3.32 9.11 15.71
N GLY A 64 -4.52 8.59 16.00
CA GLY A 64 -5.49 9.18 16.92
C GLY A 64 -6.31 10.35 16.35
N VAL A 65 -5.98 10.86 15.16
CA VAL A 65 -6.67 11.99 14.52
C VAL A 65 -7.76 11.47 13.59
N ASP A 66 -8.97 12.03 13.66
CA ASP A 66 -10.06 11.73 12.73
C ASP A 66 -9.72 12.28 11.33
N ILE A 67 -9.59 11.38 10.37
CA ILE A 67 -9.32 11.68 8.96
C ILE A 67 -10.49 11.31 8.03
N THR A 68 -11.66 10.96 8.58
CA THR A 68 -12.82 10.47 7.82
C THR A 68 -13.17 11.38 6.64
N ARG A 69 -13.08 12.69 6.83
CA ARG A 69 -13.38 13.71 5.82
C ARG A 69 -12.14 14.39 5.25
N ALA A 70 -10.95 13.97 5.68
CA ALA A 70 -9.71 14.58 5.20
C ALA A 70 -9.45 14.20 3.73
N PRO A 71 -9.07 15.17 2.87
CA PRO A 71 -8.72 14.89 1.49
C PRO A 71 -7.40 14.12 1.40
N VAL A 72 -7.18 13.44 0.27
CA VAL A 72 -6.01 12.57 0.00
C VAL A 72 -4.69 13.22 0.39
N TYR A 73 -4.45 14.48 -0.02
CA TYR A 73 -3.18 15.15 0.25
C TYR A 73 -2.89 15.38 1.75
N ARG A 74 -3.94 15.56 2.58
CA ARG A 74 -3.78 15.68 4.04
C ARG A 74 -3.43 14.34 4.66
N ARG A 75 -4.01 13.24 4.15
CA ARG A 75 -3.68 11.88 4.60
C ARG A 75 -2.25 11.51 4.22
N ALA A 76 -1.82 11.85 3.00
CA ALA A 76 -0.43 11.68 2.58
C ALA A 76 0.54 12.47 3.49
N ARG A 77 0.25 13.73 3.81
CA ARG A 77 1.06 14.54 4.74
C ARG A 77 1.03 14.03 6.19
N ALA A 78 -0.01 13.31 6.59
CA ALA A 78 -0.08 12.67 7.90
C ALA A 78 0.80 11.42 7.99
N GLY A 79 1.27 10.87 6.86
CA GLY A 79 2.15 9.72 6.78
C GLY A 79 1.49 8.46 6.20
N ILE A 80 0.43 8.59 5.38
CA ILE A 80 -0.14 7.48 4.63
C ILE A 80 0.45 7.49 3.22
N GLY A 81 1.33 6.53 2.92
CA GLY A 81 1.85 6.27 1.58
C GLY A 81 1.03 5.20 0.86
N ARG A 82 1.01 5.22 -0.46
CA ARG A 82 0.37 4.16 -1.25
C ARG A 82 1.15 3.83 -2.51
N THR A 83 1.00 2.59 -3.00
CA THR A 83 1.29 2.23 -4.38
C THR A 83 0.01 2.27 -5.22
N PHE A 84 0.16 2.27 -6.54
CA PHE A 84 -0.96 2.23 -7.47
C PHE A 84 -1.14 0.81 -8.00
N GLN A 85 -2.37 0.38 -8.25
CA GLN A 85 -2.68 -0.92 -8.84
C GLN A 85 -2.09 -1.04 -10.27
N ARG A 86 -2.08 0.05 -11.04
CA ARG A 86 -1.37 0.13 -12.32
C ARG A 86 -0.04 0.83 -12.10
N MET A 87 1.03 0.28 -12.70
CA MET A 87 2.33 0.96 -12.67
C MET A 87 2.22 2.34 -13.34
N GLU A 88 2.30 3.39 -12.54
CA GLU A 88 2.33 4.78 -13.01
C GLU A 88 3.77 5.31 -12.98
N LEU A 89 4.62 4.68 -13.80
CA LEU A 89 6.00 5.09 -13.96
C LEU A 89 6.13 5.97 -15.20
N PHE A 90 6.94 7.00 -15.11
CA PHE A 90 7.12 7.99 -16.19
C PHE A 90 8.13 7.46 -17.20
N SER A 91 7.68 7.28 -18.44
CA SER A 91 8.56 6.89 -19.54
C SER A 91 9.69 7.90 -19.74
N GLY A 92 10.89 7.39 -20.05
CA GLY A 92 12.07 8.19 -20.29
C GLY A 92 12.81 8.66 -19.02
N MET A 93 12.35 8.25 -17.83
CA MET A 93 13.04 8.53 -16.56
C MET A 93 13.77 7.29 -16.04
N THR A 94 14.90 7.52 -15.37
CA THR A 94 15.64 6.48 -14.64
C THR A 94 14.96 6.14 -13.32
N VAL A 95 15.33 4.99 -12.73
CA VAL A 95 14.85 4.57 -11.40
C VAL A 95 15.15 5.63 -10.34
N ARG A 96 16.38 6.17 -10.33
CA ARG A 96 16.82 7.24 -9.43
C ARG A 96 15.93 8.49 -9.55
N GLU A 97 15.67 8.92 -10.78
CA GLU A 97 14.84 10.11 -11.03
C GLU A 97 13.42 9.96 -10.50
N HIS A 98 12.83 8.75 -10.59
CA HIS A 98 11.52 8.46 -10.01
C HIS A 98 11.50 8.68 -8.49
N LEU A 99 12.55 8.26 -7.78
CA LEU A 99 12.65 8.46 -6.33
C LEU A 99 12.84 9.94 -5.99
N LEU A 100 13.67 10.65 -6.74
CA LEU A 100 13.92 12.08 -6.53
C LEU A 100 12.65 12.93 -6.74
N VAL A 101 11.83 12.60 -7.75
CA VAL A 101 10.53 13.27 -7.98
C VAL A 101 9.58 13.06 -6.77
N ALA A 102 9.54 11.85 -6.23
CA ALA A 102 8.70 11.56 -5.06
C ALA A 102 9.15 12.35 -3.82
N GLU A 103 10.46 12.45 -3.58
CA GLU A 103 11.03 13.25 -2.49
C GLU A 103 10.65 14.73 -2.60
N ARG A 104 10.79 15.32 -3.76
CA ARG A 104 10.45 16.72 -4.02
C ARG A 104 8.98 17.02 -3.85
N SER A 105 8.12 16.07 -4.23
CA SER A 105 6.68 16.17 -4.00
C SER A 105 6.32 16.22 -2.51
N ARG A 106 7.07 15.51 -1.65
CA ARG A 106 6.91 15.52 -0.19
C ARG A 106 7.25 16.87 0.41
N LEU A 107 8.37 17.44 0.01
CA LEU A 107 8.88 18.68 0.58
C LEU A 107 8.00 19.90 0.28
N GLY A 108 7.13 19.83 -0.71
CA GLY A 108 6.13 20.88 -1.02
C GLY A 108 6.76 22.27 -1.27
N THR A 109 8.00 22.31 -1.75
CA THR A 109 8.84 23.49 -1.76
C THR A 109 8.40 24.62 -2.70
N GLY A 110 7.23 24.52 -3.33
CA GLY A 110 6.77 25.54 -4.31
C GLY A 110 7.67 25.72 -5.54
N ARG A 111 8.73 24.94 -5.61
CA ARG A 111 9.70 24.91 -6.71
C ARG A 111 9.28 23.98 -7.84
N PHE A 112 8.10 23.40 -7.77
CA PHE A 112 7.58 22.41 -8.73
C PHE A 112 7.87 22.82 -10.20
N TRP A 113 7.64 24.10 -10.57
CA TRP A 113 7.93 24.57 -11.91
C TRP A 113 9.42 24.64 -12.26
N LYS A 114 10.31 24.89 -11.27
CA LYS A 114 11.77 24.85 -11.50
C LYS A 114 12.26 23.41 -11.62
N ASP A 115 11.64 22.49 -10.88
CA ASP A 115 11.98 21.06 -10.88
C ASP A 115 11.48 20.38 -12.16
N VAL A 116 10.29 20.72 -12.64
CA VAL A 116 9.73 20.25 -13.93
C VAL A 116 10.59 20.76 -15.11
N LEU A 117 11.19 21.94 -14.98
CA LEU A 117 12.08 22.51 -16.01
C LEU A 117 13.53 22.04 -15.86
N ASN A 118 13.81 21.07 -14.98
CA ASN A 118 15.17 20.53 -14.73
C ASN A 118 16.20 21.62 -14.35
N LEU A 119 15.76 22.70 -13.72
CA LEU A 119 16.57 23.89 -13.40
C LEU A 119 17.27 23.81 -12.03
N SER A 120 17.02 22.75 -11.24
CA SER A 120 17.69 22.54 -9.96
C SER A 120 18.29 21.15 -9.87
N ALA A 121 19.60 21.08 -9.75
CA ALA A 121 20.28 19.82 -9.43
C ALA A 121 19.76 19.28 -8.08
N PRO A 122 19.61 17.95 -7.91
CA PRO A 122 19.26 17.36 -6.65
C PRO A 122 20.27 17.73 -5.55
N SER A 123 19.79 18.06 -4.35
CA SER A 123 20.67 18.31 -3.21
C SER A 123 21.40 17.03 -2.79
N ALA A 124 22.52 17.17 -2.08
CA ALA A 124 23.24 16.01 -1.54
C ALA A 124 22.37 15.15 -0.62
N GLU A 125 21.44 15.78 0.13
CA GLU A 125 20.51 15.09 1.01
C GLU A 125 19.45 14.30 0.22
N GLU A 126 18.88 14.86 -0.84
CA GLU A 126 17.94 14.17 -1.73
C GLU A 126 18.61 12.95 -2.38
N GLN A 127 19.85 13.12 -2.86
CA GLN A 127 20.64 12.04 -3.46
C GLN A 127 20.95 10.93 -2.44
N ALA A 128 21.36 11.28 -1.22
CA ALA A 128 21.66 10.33 -0.17
C ALA A 128 20.42 9.53 0.22
N ARG A 129 19.25 10.15 0.33
CA ARG A 129 17.99 9.45 0.61
C ARG A 129 17.55 8.53 -0.53
N ALA A 130 17.68 8.99 -1.77
CA ALA A 130 17.40 8.14 -2.92
C ALA A 130 18.34 6.93 -2.95
N ALA A 131 19.65 7.13 -2.73
CA ALA A 131 20.61 6.02 -2.66
C ALA A 131 20.29 5.05 -1.52
N ALA A 132 19.99 5.53 -0.32
CA ALA A 132 19.59 4.66 0.80
C ALA A 132 18.33 3.84 0.49
N THR A 133 17.35 4.43 -0.21
CA THR A 133 16.13 3.73 -0.61
C THR A 133 16.41 2.72 -1.72
N LEU A 134 17.27 3.02 -2.69
CA LEU A 134 17.71 2.05 -3.71
C LEU A 134 18.38 0.85 -3.08
N ALA A 135 19.33 1.07 -2.15
CA ALA A 135 20.02 0.00 -1.43
C ALA A 135 19.03 -0.87 -0.63
N LEU A 136 18.08 -0.25 0.08
CA LEU A 136 17.04 -0.95 0.84
C LEU A 136 16.19 -1.86 -0.05
N LEU A 137 15.91 -1.43 -1.28
CA LEU A 137 15.10 -2.15 -2.26
C LEU A 137 15.93 -3.06 -3.19
N ARG A 138 17.26 -3.10 -3.02
CA ARG A 138 18.19 -3.84 -3.89
C ARG A 138 18.07 -3.45 -5.37
N LEU A 139 17.98 -2.15 -5.62
CA LEU A 139 17.86 -1.55 -6.96
C LEU A 139 19.11 -0.74 -7.35
N ASP A 140 20.23 -0.88 -6.61
CA ASP A 140 21.46 -0.12 -6.86
C ASP A 140 22.03 -0.39 -8.25
N ASP A 141 21.96 -1.65 -8.69
CA ASP A 141 22.47 -2.11 -9.99
C ASP A 141 21.71 -1.54 -11.19
N VAL A 142 20.50 -1.05 -10.98
CA VAL A 142 19.63 -0.47 -12.00
C VAL A 142 19.25 0.98 -11.73
N ALA A 143 19.93 1.63 -10.79
CA ALA A 143 19.58 2.99 -10.35
C ALA A 143 19.49 4.00 -11.51
N ASP A 144 20.40 3.89 -12.47
CA ASP A 144 20.50 4.79 -13.61
C ASP A 144 19.97 4.15 -14.93
N ALA A 145 19.31 2.97 -14.82
CA ALA A 145 18.62 2.35 -15.94
C ALA A 145 17.27 3.04 -16.21
N PRO A 146 16.85 3.15 -17.48
CA PRO A 146 15.50 3.61 -17.80
C PRO A 146 14.46 2.60 -17.30
N ILE A 147 13.32 3.12 -16.87
CA ILE A 147 12.28 2.27 -16.24
C ILE A 147 11.77 1.17 -17.15
N GLU A 148 11.76 1.41 -18.46
CA GLU A 148 11.31 0.46 -19.49
C GLU A 148 12.22 -0.77 -19.62
N ALA A 149 13.44 -0.70 -19.11
CA ALA A 149 14.37 -1.83 -19.13
C ALA A 149 14.18 -2.81 -17.96
N LEU A 150 13.30 -2.48 -17.01
CA LEU A 150 13.09 -3.29 -15.80
C LEU A 150 12.11 -4.43 -16.04
N SER A 151 12.30 -5.54 -15.30
CA SER A 151 11.24 -6.54 -15.13
C SER A 151 10.06 -5.96 -14.36
N LEU A 152 8.90 -6.60 -14.46
CA LEU A 152 7.69 -6.19 -13.73
C LEU A 152 7.95 -6.12 -12.23
N GLY A 153 8.62 -7.14 -11.66
CA GLY A 153 8.95 -7.18 -10.24
C GLY A 153 9.83 -6.01 -9.79
N ARG A 154 10.87 -5.66 -10.57
CA ARG A 154 11.69 -4.48 -10.29
C ARG A 154 10.90 -3.18 -10.41
N GLY A 155 10.02 -3.07 -11.40
CA GLY A 155 9.11 -1.93 -11.54
C GLY A 155 8.21 -1.75 -10.32
N ARG A 156 7.67 -2.85 -9.76
CA ARG A 156 6.91 -2.83 -8.50
C ARG A 156 7.74 -2.33 -7.32
N LEU A 157 9.00 -2.73 -7.22
CA LEU A 157 9.91 -2.21 -6.18
C LEU A 157 10.16 -0.71 -6.34
N VAL A 158 10.23 -0.19 -7.56
CA VAL A 158 10.34 1.27 -7.79
C VAL A 158 9.10 2.01 -7.30
N GLU A 159 7.89 1.48 -7.52
CA GLU A 159 6.65 2.06 -6.96
C GLU A 159 6.67 2.07 -5.42
N VAL A 160 7.09 0.97 -4.80
CA VAL A 160 7.30 0.91 -3.35
C VAL A 160 8.32 1.97 -2.92
N GLY A 161 9.44 2.10 -3.64
CA GLY A 161 10.47 3.11 -3.39
C GLY A 161 9.92 4.53 -3.43
N ARG A 162 9.13 4.86 -4.43
CA ARG A 162 8.45 6.18 -4.53
C ARG A 162 7.56 6.45 -3.32
N ALA A 163 6.80 5.44 -2.88
CA ALA A 163 5.98 5.58 -1.69
C ALA A 163 6.84 5.76 -0.43
N LEU A 164 7.96 5.04 -0.31
CA LEU A 164 8.89 5.14 0.83
C LEU A 164 9.62 6.48 0.90
N MET A 165 9.86 7.16 -0.23
CA MET A 165 10.45 8.50 -0.25
C MET A 165 9.54 9.53 0.43
N THR A 166 8.24 9.25 0.58
CA THR A 166 7.33 10.11 1.36
C THR A 166 7.44 9.90 2.88
N GLU A 167 8.32 9.01 3.35
CA GLU A 167 8.49 8.63 4.76
C GLU A 167 7.17 8.23 5.43
N PRO A 168 6.45 7.25 4.87
CA PRO A 168 5.15 6.88 5.40
C PRO A 168 5.27 6.15 6.75
N LYS A 169 4.32 6.43 7.66
CA LYS A 169 4.08 5.61 8.85
C LYS A 169 3.28 4.35 8.50
N LEU A 170 2.37 4.49 7.52
CA LEU A 170 1.56 3.40 6.97
C LEU A 170 1.71 3.36 5.46
N LEU A 171 2.12 2.22 4.93
CA LEU A 171 2.20 1.94 3.51
C LEU A 171 0.99 1.09 3.09
N LEU A 172 0.20 1.61 2.17
CA LEU A 172 -0.96 0.94 1.59
C LEU A 172 -0.58 0.35 0.23
N LEU A 173 -0.66 -0.99 0.09
CA LEU A 173 -0.31 -1.73 -1.11
C LEU A 173 -1.56 -2.39 -1.72
N ASP A 174 -1.82 -2.11 -2.99
CA ASP A 174 -2.97 -2.67 -3.72
C ASP A 174 -2.49 -3.69 -4.75
N GLU A 175 -2.70 -4.97 -4.46
CA GLU A 175 -2.28 -6.13 -5.26
C GLU A 175 -0.82 -6.06 -5.74
N PRO A 176 0.15 -5.88 -4.82
CA PRO A 176 1.55 -5.67 -5.21
C PRO A 176 2.17 -6.90 -5.89
N SER A 177 1.67 -8.12 -5.67
CA SER A 177 2.14 -9.35 -6.31
C SER A 177 1.54 -9.60 -7.69
N SER A 178 0.56 -8.79 -8.13
CA SER A 178 -0.17 -9.02 -9.38
C SER A 178 0.76 -9.05 -10.60
N GLY A 179 0.72 -10.16 -11.34
CA GLY A 179 1.52 -10.37 -12.54
C GLY A 179 2.96 -10.83 -12.30
N LEU A 180 3.39 -10.99 -11.05
CA LEU A 180 4.71 -11.50 -10.69
C LEU A 180 4.73 -13.03 -10.71
N ASP A 181 5.89 -13.60 -11.02
CA ASP A 181 6.12 -15.03 -10.82
C ASP A 181 6.40 -15.33 -9.33
N ALA A 182 6.51 -16.62 -8.98
CA ALA A 182 6.72 -17.05 -7.58
C ALA A 182 8.04 -16.54 -6.99
N ALA A 183 9.10 -16.43 -7.79
CA ALA A 183 10.41 -15.94 -7.34
C ALA A 183 10.38 -14.42 -7.11
N GLU A 184 9.76 -13.66 -8.02
CA GLU A 184 9.56 -12.22 -7.90
C GLU A 184 8.66 -11.88 -6.71
N THR A 185 7.58 -12.66 -6.50
CA THR A 185 6.66 -12.52 -5.35
C THR A 185 7.39 -12.73 -4.03
N ALA A 186 8.21 -13.77 -3.94
CA ALA A 186 9.02 -14.04 -2.74
C ALA A 186 10.04 -12.92 -2.49
N ALA A 187 10.73 -12.43 -3.53
CA ALA A 187 11.67 -11.32 -3.43
C ALA A 187 11.00 -10.01 -2.99
N LEU A 188 9.78 -9.74 -3.48
CA LEU A 188 8.98 -8.60 -3.03
C LEU A 188 8.63 -8.71 -1.54
N ALA A 189 8.17 -9.89 -1.08
CA ALA A 189 7.85 -10.12 0.33
C ALA A 189 9.06 -9.90 1.23
N ASP A 190 10.23 -10.41 0.86
CA ASP A 190 11.48 -10.24 1.62
C ASP A 190 11.92 -8.77 1.68
N THR A 191 11.78 -8.07 0.56
CA THR A 191 12.09 -6.64 0.50
C THR A 191 11.15 -5.82 1.39
N LEU A 192 9.84 -6.10 1.36
CA LEU A 192 8.87 -5.43 2.23
C LEU A 192 9.13 -5.71 3.72
N ARG A 193 9.53 -6.94 4.11
CA ARG A 193 9.96 -7.24 5.48
C ARG A 193 11.20 -6.43 5.88
N THR A 194 12.16 -6.30 4.97
CA THR A 194 13.36 -5.48 5.19
C THR A 194 12.98 -4.02 5.41
N VAL A 195 12.10 -3.46 4.59
CA VAL A 195 11.56 -2.09 4.74
C VAL A 195 10.91 -1.92 6.12
N GLN A 196 10.05 -2.85 6.50
CA GLN A 196 9.31 -2.82 7.74
C GLN A 196 10.24 -2.82 8.96
N SER A 197 11.24 -3.71 8.96
CA SER A 197 12.22 -3.82 10.06
C SER A 197 13.11 -2.58 10.21
N HIS A 198 13.46 -1.92 9.08
CA HIS A 198 14.37 -0.77 9.11
C HIS A 198 13.66 0.56 9.43
N ARG A 199 12.40 0.71 9.06
CA ARG A 199 11.68 1.99 9.17
C ARG A 199 10.50 1.96 10.14
N ALA A 200 10.20 0.82 10.78
CA ALA A 200 9.00 0.61 11.60
C ALA A 200 7.70 1.04 10.88
N THR A 201 7.69 0.99 9.54
CA THR A 201 6.54 1.35 8.72
C THR A 201 5.49 0.24 8.80
N ALA A 202 4.27 0.57 9.22
CA ALA A 202 3.17 -0.37 9.12
C ALA A 202 2.79 -0.60 7.65
N VAL A 203 2.34 -1.81 7.33
CA VAL A 203 1.92 -2.15 5.96
C VAL A 203 0.51 -2.74 6.00
N LEU A 204 -0.39 -2.18 5.20
CA LEU A 204 -1.68 -2.78 4.88
C LEU A 204 -1.71 -3.12 3.40
N LEU A 205 -1.86 -4.39 3.09
CA LEU A 205 -1.95 -4.87 1.72
C LEU A 205 -3.32 -5.44 1.41
N VAL A 206 -3.83 -5.15 0.22
CA VAL A 206 -4.96 -5.86 -0.41
C VAL A 206 -4.36 -6.89 -1.36
N GLU A 207 -4.76 -8.14 -1.22
CA GLU A 207 -4.22 -9.23 -2.02
C GLU A 207 -5.27 -10.32 -2.29
N HIS A 208 -5.01 -11.08 -3.33
CA HIS A 208 -5.74 -12.31 -3.63
C HIS A 208 -4.81 -13.54 -3.63
N ASP A 209 -3.48 -13.33 -3.62
CA ASP A 209 -2.49 -14.38 -3.45
C ASP A 209 -2.38 -14.75 -1.96
N VAL A 210 -2.99 -15.90 -1.62
CA VAL A 210 -3.03 -16.41 -0.24
C VAL A 210 -1.62 -16.79 0.26
N GLU A 211 -0.74 -17.25 -0.62
CA GLU A 211 0.62 -17.63 -0.25
C GLU A 211 1.47 -16.40 0.09
N PHE A 212 1.38 -15.35 -0.71
CA PHE A 212 2.01 -14.07 -0.40
C PHE A 212 1.53 -13.52 0.95
N VAL A 213 0.20 -13.49 1.16
CA VAL A 213 -0.39 -13.01 2.42
C VAL A 213 0.06 -13.85 3.61
N ARG A 214 0.06 -15.19 3.48
CA ARG A 214 0.52 -16.12 4.53
C ARG A 214 1.97 -15.87 4.94
N ASN A 215 2.79 -15.54 3.97
CA ASN A 215 4.23 -15.31 4.18
C ASN A 215 4.54 -13.91 4.69
N PHE A 216 3.69 -12.92 4.42
CA PHE A 216 3.99 -11.53 4.75
C PHE A 216 3.17 -10.97 5.92
N ALA A 217 1.84 -11.15 5.93
CA ALA A 217 0.96 -10.53 6.90
C ALA A 217 0.95 -11.28 8.25
N THR A 218 0.99 -10.55 9.35
CA THR A 218 0.87 -11.11 10.71
C THR A 218 -0.59 -11.23 11.12
N ARG A 219 -1.43 -10.30 10.69
CA ARG A 219 -2.89 -10.26 10.92
C ARG A 219 -3.62 -10.16 9.59
N LEU A 220 -4.75 -10.81 9.52
CA LEU A 220 -5.58 -10.90 8.33
C LEU A 220 -7.01 -10.49 8.61
N TYR A 221 -7.59 -9.75 7.70
CA TYR A 221 -9.00 -9.45 7.61
C TYR A 221 -9.57 -10.03 6.32
N VAL A 222 -10.73 -10.66 6.40
CA VAL A 222 -11.40 -11.28 5.25
C VAL A 222 -12.73 -10.59 5.01
N LEU A 223 -12.86 -10.01 3.83
CA LEU A 223 -14.07 -9.32 3.40
C LEU A 223 -14.85 -10.19 2.43
N ASP A 224 -16.17 -10.29 2.62
CA ASP A 224 -17.08 -10.93 1.67
C ASP A 224 -18.37 -10.12 1.57
N PHE A 225 -18.83 -9.83 0.35
CA PHE A 225 -20.02 -9.02 0.07
C PHE A 225 -20.17 -7.76 0.95
N GLY A 226 -19.06 -7.04 1.17
CA GLY A 226 -19.02 -5.80 1.93
C GLY A 226 -19.00 -5.96 3.44
N THR A 227 -18.98 -7.19 3.98
CA THR A 227 -18.94 -7.48 5.39
C THR A 227 -17.62 -8.17 5.79
N LEU A 228 -17.18 -7.93 7.02
CA LEU A 228 -16.03 -8.63 7.57
C LEU A 228 -16.48 -10.00 8.10
N ILE A 229 -15.98 -11.09 7.47
CA ILE A 229 -16.34 -12.45 7.86
C ILE A 229 -15.32 -13.09 8.81
N ALA A 230 -14.06 -12.67 8.79
CA ALA A 230 -13.02 -13.16 9.68
C ALA A 230 -11.95 -12.10 9.92
N ALA A 231 -11.35 -12.10 11.11
CA ALA A 231 -10.21 -11.26 11.48
C ALA A 231 -9.38 -11.95 12.57
N GLY A 232 -8.05 -11.84 12.49
CA GLY A 232 -7.16 -12.43 13.49
C GLY A 232 -5.77 -12.75 12.94
N PRO A 233 -4.98 -13.56 13.67
CA PRO A 233 -3.68 -14.04 13.21
C PRO A 233 -3.81 -14.74 11.85
N THR A 234 -2.94 -14.40 10.92
CA THR A 234 -3.07 -14.83 9.50
C THR A 234 -3.24 -16.34 9.35
N ARG A 235 -2.47 -17.14 10.10
CA ARG A 235 -2.54 -18.60 9.99
C ARG A 235 -3.90 -19.14 10.46
N GLU A 236 -4.40 -18.65 11.58
CA GLU A 236 -5.69 -19.07 12.15
C GLU A 236 -6.85 -18.73 11.22
N VAL A 237 -6.83 -17.50 10.66
CA VAL A 237 -7.85 -17.02 9.73
C VAL A 237 -7.86 -17.85 8.44
N LEU A 238 -6.69 -18.14 7.85
CA LEU A 238 -6.59 -18.92 6.62
C LEU A 238 -7.00 -20.39 6.81
N ASP A 239 -6.86 -20.92 8.03
CA ASP A 239 -7.25 -22.30 8.35
C ASP A 239 -8.72 -22.43 8.75
N SER A 240 -9.43 -21.30 8.92
CA SER A 240 -10.85 -21.32 9.31
C SER A 240 -11.74 -21.90 8.20
N THR A 241 -12.78 -22.63 8.61
CA THR A 241 -13.74 -23.24 7.66
C THR A 241 -14.51 -22.18 6.89
N GLU A 242 -14.80 -21.05 7.51
CA GLU A 242 -15.56 -19.94 6.93
C GLU A 242 -14.82 -19.31 5.77
N VAL A 243 -13.53 -19.00 5.96
CA VAL A 243 -12.66 -18.44 4.93
C VAL A 243 -12.43 -19.43 3.78
N ARG A 244 -12.23 -20.73 4.10
CA ARG A 244 -12.11 -21.77 3.08
C ARG A 244 -13.37 -21.87 2.22
N ARG A 245 -14.57 -21.76 2.79
CA ARG A 245 -15.82 -21.75 2.00
C ARG A 245 -15.96 -20.52 1.12
N ALA A 246 -15.64 -19.34 1.64
CA ALA A 246 -15.72 -18.09 0.87
C ALA A 246 -14.73 -18.05 -0.31
N TYR A 247 -13.52 -18.62 -0.12
CA TYR A 247 -12.47 -18.62 -1.14
C TYR A 247 -12.50 -19.80 -2.09
N LEU A 248 -12.81 -21.01 -1.59
CA LEU A 248 -12.77 -22.23 -2.39
C LEU A 248 -14.09 -22.52 -3.09
N GLY A 249 -15.09 -21.63 -2.93
CA GLY A 249 -16.41 -21.74 -3.53
C GLY A 249 -16.89 -23.18 -3.45
N GLY A 250 -17.80 -23.54 -2.58
CA GLY A 250 -18.36 -24.86 -2.34
C GLY A 250 -18.23 -25.91 -3.43
N SER A 251 -17.03 -26.40 -3.63
CA SER A 251 -16.77 -27.62 -4.39
C SER A 251 -16.49 -28.71 -3.39
N VAL A 252 -17.55 -29.27 -2.84
CA VAL A 252 -17.66 -30.63 -2.34
C VAL A 252 -18.90 -31.22 -2.98
#